data_174d2af373720453f46436c62c88e327
#
_entry.id   174d2af373720453f46436c62c88e327
#
_cell.length_a   1.000
_cell.length_b   1.000
_cell.length_c   1.000
_cell.angle_alpha   90.00
_cell.angle_beta   90.00
_cell.angle_gamma   90.00
#
_symmetry.space_group_name_H-M   'P 1'
#
loop_
_entity.id
_entity.type
_entity.pdbx_description
1 polymer ?
#
loop_
_entity_poly.entity_id
_entity_poly.type
_entity_poly.pdbx_seq_one_letter_code
_entity_poly.pdbx_strand_id
1 'polypeptide(L)'
;FICSQVGFSQKKLTQLWESKDQLPTPESVLYAPEKSALYVSLIDGDGSAKDGKGGIAILNMDGSLKDATWVQGLNAPKGLAMYKDLLYVADIDEVVVIDMITGNVINQIKVPGAQFLNDVATDSNGKVYVSDTRKGEIYLIHNNKPTLFMKEAKDVNGLRVIDGSLYAMAGPELWKIDANKNYTVLAKGLQLGGDGLEPVGDGSFLVTCWGGLIYHIGANGTVTELLDVRDKMKTADLGYNQKDKILYVPTFLNNSVVAYQLN
;
A
#
# COMPACT_ATOMS: atom_id res chain seq x y z
N PHE A 1 41.16 25.97 -5.84
CA PHE A 1 40.19 25.03 -5.25
C PHE A 1 39.00 24.95 -6.20
N ILE A 2 38.94 23.85 -6.96
CA ILE A 2 37.76 23.55 -7.80
C ILE A 2 36.80 22.83 -6.90
N CYS A 3 35.72 23.49 -6.48
CA CYS A 3 34.62 22.91 -5.78
C CYS A 3 33.78 22.12 -6.80
N SER A 4 34.01 20.82 -6.91
CA SER A 4 33.11 19.95 -7.70
C SER A 4 31.76 19.93 -7.01
N GLN A 5 30.77 20.63 -7.54
CA GLN A 5 29.38 20.42 -7.18
C GLN A 5 29.00 19.00 -7.65
N VAL A 6 28.87 18.10 -6.72
CA VAL A 6 28.20 16.82 -6.98
C VAL A 6 26.74 17.17 -7.21
N GLY A 7 26.35 17.27 -8.46
CA GLY A 7 24.95 17.44 -8.85
C GLY A 7 24.20 16.16 -8.47
N PHE A 8 23.43 16.18 -7.38
CA PHE A 8 22.45 15.14 -7.13
C PHE A 8 21.41 15.23 -8.25
N SER A 9 21.40 14.21 -9.12
CA SER A 9 20.31 14.05 -10.09
C SER A 9 18.99 13.94 -9.30
N GLN A 10 18.07 14.86 -9.57
CA GLN A 10 16.73 14.82 -8.96
C GLN A 10 16.04 13.53 -9.42
N LYS A 11 15.58 12.72 -8.47
CA LYS A 11 14.81 11.49 -8.77
C LYS A 11 13.60 11.86 -9.62
N LYS A 12 13.28 11.04 -10.62
CA LYS A 12 12.20 11.28 -11.58
C LYS A 12 11.49 9.97 -11.92
N LEU A 13 10.19 10.05 -12.16
CA LEU A 13 9.38 8.94 -12.65
C LEU A 13 9.20 9.01 -14.18
N THR A 14 9.39 7.86 -14.83
CA THR A 14 9.11 7.69 -16.25
C THR A 14 8.09 6.56 -16.40
N GLN A 15 6.94 6.81 -17.02
CA GLN A 15 5.93 5.79 -17.25
C GLN A 15 6.46 4.71 -18.18
N LEU A 16 6.31 3.45 -17.78
CA LEU A 16 6.70 2.27 -18.58
C LEU A 16 5.49 1.72 -19.32
N TRP A 17 4.40 1.46 -18.60
CA TRP A 17 3.16 0.94 -19.15
C TRP A 17 1.97 1.32 -18.28
N GLU A 18 0.78 1.15 -18.84
CA GLU A 18 -0.51 1.16 -18.15
C GLU A 18 -1.27 -0.10 -18.57
N SER A 19 -1.93 -0.76 -17.61
CA SER A 19 -2.72 -1.95 -17.91
C SER A 19 -3.84 -1.61 -18.90
N LYS A 20 -4.06 -2.48 -19.90
CA LYS A 20 -5.08 -2.24 -20.94
C LYS A 20 -6.46 -2.75 -20.54
N ASP A 21 -6.48 -3.75 -19.66
CA ASP A 21 -7.71 -4.36 -19.20
C ASP A 21 -8.31 -3.53 -18.06
N GLN A 22 -9.63 -3.49 -18.01
CA GLN A 22 -10.35 -2.78 -16.97
C GLN A 22 -10.22 -3.52 -15.63
N LEU A 23 -9.76 -2.80 -14.63
CA LEU A 23 -9.64 -3.26 -13.25
C LEU A 23 -10.58 -2.41 -12.39
N PRO A 24 -11.79 -2.87 -12.07
CA PRO A 24 -12.80 -2.02 -11.44
C PRO A 24 -12.35 -1.51 -10.06
N THR A 25 -12.08 -0.22 -9.98
CA THR A 25 -11.63 0.52 -8.80
C THR A 25 -10.45 -0.17 -8.10
N PRO A 26 -9.27 -0.29 -8.77
CA PRO A 26 -8.09 -0.91 -8.17
C PRO A 26 -7.57 0.00 -7.06
N GLU A 27 -7.30 -0.57 -5.88
CA GLU A 27 -6.93 0.21 -4.71
C GLU A 27 -5.51 -0.05 -4.23
N SER A 28 -5.06 -1.31 -4.21
CA SER A 28 -3.68 -1.67 -3.83
C SER A 28 -3.04 -2.60 -4.85
N VAL A 29 -1.72 -2.49 -5.00
CA VAL A 29 -0.91 -3.41 -5.81
C VAL A 29 0.18 -4.02 -4.96
N LEU A 30 0.16 -5.32 -4.77
CA LEU A 30 1.24 -6.07 -4.13
C LEU A 30 2.19 -6.66 -5.17
N TYR A 31 3.45 -6.24 -5.15
CA TYR A 31 4.52 -6.88 -5.93
C TYR A 31 4.99 -8.17 -5.27
N ALA A 32 4.79 -9.31 -5.93
CA ALA A 32 5.17 -10.63 -5.46
C ALA A 32 6.23 -11.26 -6.39
N PRO A 33 7.53 -10.98 -6.18
CA PRO A 33 8.61 -11.42 -7.09
C PRO A 33 8.70 -12.93 -7.21
N GLU A 34 8.52 -13.66 -6.11
CA GLU A 34 8.60 -15.14 -6.10
C GLU A 34 7.46 -15.80 -6.90
N LYS A 35 6.35 -15.10 -7.08
CA LYS A 35 5.21 -15.53 -7.89
C LYS A 35 5.25 -14.96 -9.31
N SER A 36 6.22 -14.07 -9.61
CA SER A 36 6.31 -13.32 -10.88
C SER A 36 4.98 -12.66 -11.24
N ALA A 37 4.35 -11.99 -10.27
CA ALA A 37 3.00 -11.47 -10.39
C ALA A 37 2.78 -10.19 -9.57
N LEU A 38 1.79 -9.42 -9.99
CA LEU A 38 1.21 -8.32 -9.24
C LEU A 38 -0.22 -8.72 -8.82
N TYR A 39 -0.49 -8.68 -7.52
CA TYR A 39 -1.84 -8.88 -7.00
C TYR A 39 -2.48 -7.51 -6.82
N VAL A 40 -3.71 -7.35 -7.30
CA VAL A 40 -4.41 -6.07 -7.31
C VAL A 40 -5.74 -6.23 -6.59
N SER A 41 -5.97 -5.47 -5.52
CA SER A 41 -7.28 -5.40 -4.88
C SER A 41 -8.24 -4.54 -5.70
N LEU A 42 -9.45 -5.05 -5.89
CA LEU A 42 -10.51 -4.42 -6.66
C LEU A 42 -11.72 -4.17 -5.76
N ILE A 43 -12.06 -2.91 -5.53
CA ILE A 43 -13.24 -2.54 -4.75
C ILE A 43 -14.53 -2.87 -5.52
N ASP A 44 -14.55 -2.58 -6.83
CA ASP A 44 -15.70 -2.78 -7.73
C ASP A 44 -17.02 -2.22 -7.17
N GLY A 45 -16.98 -1.00 -6.66
CA GLY A 45 -18.15 -0.35 -6.09
C GLY A 45 -17.84 0.73 -5.06
N ASP A 46 -18.67 0.80 -4.01
CA ASP A 46 -18.47 1.71 -2.89
C ASP A 46 -17.45 1.16 -1.90
N GLY A 47 -16.43 1.97 -1.55
CA GLY A 47 -15.33 1.57 -0.66
C GLY A 47 -15.75 1.22 0.79
N SER A 48 -17.04 1.32 1.13
CA SER A 48 -17.61 1.02 2.44
C SER A 48 -18.78 0.03 2.38
N ALA A 49 -19.19 -0.39 1.17
CA ALA A 49 -20.31 -1.30 1.01
C ALA A 49 -19.89 -2.76 1.28
N LYS A 50 -20.71 -3.47 2.03
CA LYS A 50 -20.58 -4.92 2.22
C LYS A 50 -21.50 -5.63 1.22
N ASP A 51 -21.13 -5.59 -0.06
CA ASP A 51 -21.97 -6.06 -1.16
C ASP A 51 -21.41 -7.28 -1.90
N GLY A 52 -20.22 -7.74 -1.52
CA GLY A 52 -19.58 -8.92 -2.08
C GLY A 52 -19.11 -8.79 -3.53
N LYS A 53 -18.94 -7.56 -4.04
CA LYS A 53 -18.49 -7.32 -5.43
C LYS A 53 -16.98 -7.29 -5.58
N GLY A 54 -16.28 -6.92 -4.50
CA GLY A 54 -14.82 -6.81 -4.52
C GLY A 54 -14.12 -8.14 -4.76
N GLY A 55 -12.85 -8.04 -5.15
CA GLY A 55 -12.03 -9.19 -5.45
C GLY A 55 -10.55 -8.88 -5.55
N ILE A 56 -9.78 -9.87 -5.95
CA ILE A 56 -8.35 -9.73 -6.26
C ILE A 56 -8.11 -10.22 -7.67
N ALA A 57 -7.48 -9.38 -8.49
CA ALA A 57 -6.96 -9.74 -9.81
C ALA A 57 -5.46 -10.00 -9.75
N ILE A 58 -4.94 -10.72 -10.75
CA ILE A 58 -3.50 -10.93 -10.96
C ILE A 58 -3.10 -10.35 -12.31
N LEU A 59 -2.06 -9.51 -12.30
CA LEU A 59 -1.37 -9.07 -13.51
C LEU A 59 -0.01 -9.75 -13.65
N ASN A 60 0.44 -9.90 -14.88
CA ASN A 60 1.83 -10.17 -15.20
C ASN A 60 2.68 -8.91 -14.94
N MET A 61 3.99 -9.06 -14.89
CA MET A 61 4.92 -7.96 -14.64
C MET A 61 4.95 -6.88 -15.74
N ASP A 62 4.44 -7.21 -16.93
CA ASP A 62 4.31 -6.30 -18.07
C ASP A 62 2.96 -5.55 -18.10
N GLY A 63 2.12 -5.74 -17.08
CA GLY A 63 0.81 -5.12 -16.95
C GLY A 63 -0.32 -5.83 -17.71
N SER A 64 -0.03 -6.94 -18.39
CA SER A 64 -1.08 -7.75 -19.00
C SER A 64 -1.87 -8.53 -17.95
N LEU A 65 -3.17 -8.69 -18.18
CA LEU A 65 -4.05 -9.42 -17.27
C LEU A 65 -3.73 -10.92 -17.30
N LYS A 66 -3.48 -11.49 -16.11
CA LYS A 66 -3.25 -12.91 -15.91
C LYS A 66 -4.50 -13.64 -15.44
N ASP A 67 -5.19 -13.05 -14.46
CA ASP A 67 -6.46 -13.56 -13.91
C ASP A 67 -7.27 -12.40 -13.34
N ALA A 68 -8.44 -12.14 -13.93
CA ALA A 68 -9.32 -11.04 -13.51
C ALA A 68 -10.12 -11.36 -12.23
N THR A 69 -10.25 -12.64 -11.90
CA THR A 69 -11.21 -13.16 -10.93
C THR A 69 -10.60 -14.18 -9.99
N TRP A 70 -9.29 -14.03 -9.72
CA TRP A 70 -8.53 -14.96 -8.90
C TRP A 70 -9.17 -15.18 -7.52
N VAL A 71 -9.66 -14.10 -6.90
CA VAL A 71 -10.55 -14.16 -5.73
C VAL A 71 -11.72 -13.22 -5.96
N GLN A 72 -12.92 -13.67 -5.63
CA GLN A 72 -14.17 -12.90 -5.72
C GLN A 72 -14.95 -12.97 -4.42
N GLY A 73 -15.96 -12.11 -4.27
CA GLY A 73 -16.87 -12.13 -3.13
C GLY A 73 -16.34 -11.41 -1.89
N LEU A 74 -15.28 -10.61 -2.03
CA LEU A 74 -14.86 -9.65 -1.02
C LEU A 74 -15.79 -8.43 -1.06
N ASN A 75 -15.78 -7.62 -0.01
CA ASN A 75 -16.65 -6.43 0.03
C ASN A 75 -15.99 -5.23 -0.66
N ALA A 76 -15.03 -4.62 0.00
CA ALA A 76 -14.26 -3.49 -0.56
C ALA A 76 -12.78 -3.65 -0.17
N PRO A 77 -12.08 -4.65 -0.75
CA PRO A 77 -10.69 -4.95 -0.39
C PRO A 77 -9.78 -3.79 -0.77
N LYS A 78 -8.84 -3.50 0.12
CA LYS A 78 -7.89 -2.40 0.02
C LYS A 78 -6.46 -2.91 0.13
N GLY A 79 -5.69 -2.45 1.10
CA GLY A 79 -4.30 -2.79 1.28
C GLY A 79 -4.03 -4.29 1.33
N LEU A 80 -2.88 -4.67 0.79
CA LEU A 80 -2.44 -6.04 0.60
C LEU A 80 -1.06 -6.25 1.23
N ALA A 81 -0.91 -7.31 2.03
CA ALA A 81 0.40 -7.76 2.49
C ALA A 81 0.51 -9.28 2.44
N MET A 82 1.72 -9.80 2.22
CA MET A 82 1.94 -11.24 2.25
C MET A 82 2.91 -11.66 3.36
N TYR A 83 2.67 -12.83 3.92
CA TYR A 83 3.62 -13.53 4.76
C TYR A 83 3.65 -15.00 4.35
N LYS A 84 4.79 -15.47 3.83
CA LYS A 84 4.90 -16.78 3.17
C LYS A 84 3.90 -16.91 2.02
N ASP A 85 3.11 -17.97 2.01
CA ASP A 85 2.07 -18.22 1.01
C ASP A 85 0.67 -17.73 1.45
N LEU A 86 0.60 -16.78 2.38
CA LEU A 86 -0.64 -16.15 2.83
C LEU A 86 -0.69 -14.69 2.40
N LEU A 87 -1.80 -14.32 1.74
CA LEU A 87 -2.15 -12.93 1.45
C LEU A 87 -3.15 -12.45 2.50
N TYR A 88 -2.84 -11.33 3.11
CA TYR A 88 -3.71 -10.61 4.04
C TYR A 88 -4.30 -9.39 3.33
N VAL A 89 -5.60 -9.22 3.44
CA VAL A 89 -6.36 -8.19 2.74
C VAL A 89 -7.22 -7.42 3.75
N ALA A 90 -7.08 -6.10 3.81
CA ALA A 90 -8.02 -5.27 4.56
C ALA A 90 -9.35 -5.19 3.82
N ASP A 91 -10.45 -5.56 4.48
CA ASP A 91 -11.79 -5.53 3.91
C ASP A 91 -12.79 -4.95 4.91
N ILE A 92 -12.93 -3.64 4.91
CA ILE A 92 -13.85 -2.81 5.72
C ILE A 92 -13.66 -2.97 7.24
N ASP A 93 -14.06 -4.10 7.84
CA ASP A 93 -13.99 -4.37 9.29
C ASP A 93 -13.38 -5.73 9.61
N GLU A 94 -12.80 -6.36 8.60
CA GLU A 94 -12.11 -7.63 8.74
C GLU A 94 -10.81 -7.68 7.93
N VAL A 95 -9.90 -8.56 8.32
CA VAL A 95 -8.75 -8.94 7.51
C VAL A 95 -9.01 -10.32 6.95
N VAL A 96 -9.13 -10.40 5.63
CA VAL A 96 -9.30 -11.67 4.90
C VAL A 96 -7.94 -12.30 4.67
N VAL A 97 -7.84 -13.62 4.91
CA VAL A 97 -6.61 -14.39 4.69
C VAL A 97 -6.84 -15.37 3.55
N ILE A 98 -6.00 -15.27 2.54
CA ILE A 98 -6.09 -16.04 1.30
C ILE A 98 -4.85 -16.91 1.16
N ASP A 99 -5.01 -18.17 0.85
CA ASP A 99 -3.93 -19.07 0.45
C ASP A 99 -3.50 -18.71 -0.99
N MET A 100 -2.26 -18.24 -1.17
CA MET A 100 -1.76 -17.76 -2.46
C MET A 100 -1.45 -18.89 -3.46
N ILE A 101 -1.46 -20.14 -3.03
CA ILE A 101 -1.26 -21.30 -3.91
C ILE A 101 -2.59 -21.69 -4.56
N THR A 102 -3.67 -21.65 -3.77
CA THR A 102 -4.99 -22.14 -4.21
C THR A 102 -5.98 -21.04 -4.58
N GLY A 103 -5.75 -19.80 -4.14
CA GLY A 103 -6.71 -18.70 -4.25
C GLY A 103 -7.89 -18.79 -3.27
N ASN A 104 -7.88 -19.75 -2.35
CA ASN A 104 -8.98 -19.93 -1.41
C ASN A 104 -8.89 -18.96 -0.24
N VAL A 105 -10.03 -18.35 0.12
CA VAL A 105 -10.18 -17.67 1.41
C VAL A 105 -10.17 -18.73 2.51
N ILE A 106 -9.16 -18.68 3.38
CA ILE A 106 -8.98 -19.66 4.46
C ILE A 106 -9.35 -19.11 5.83
N ASN A 107 -9.46 -17.79 5.97
CA ASN A 107 -9.91 -17.16 7.21
C ASN A 107 -10.44 -15.74 6.94
N GLN A 108 -11.33 -15.26 7.83
CA GLN A 108 -11.86 -13.90 7.89
C GLN A 108 -11.78 -13.44 9.34
N ILE A 109 -10.84 -12.56 9.63
CA ILE A 109 -10.52 -12.10 10.98
C ILE A 109 -11.25 -10.78 11.23
N LYS A 110 -12.40 -10.84 11.90
CA LYS A 110 -13.14 -9.63 12.30
C LYS A 110 -12.31 -8.81 13.29
N VAL A 111 -12.24 -7.49 13.05
CA VAL A 111 -11.60 -6.53 13.95
C VAL A 111 -12.71 -5.77 14.71
N PRO A 112 -12.96 -6.10 15.98
CA PRO A 112 -14.10 -5.53 16.72
C PRO A 112 -14.02 -4.01 16.82
N GLY A 113 -15.08 -3.34 16.35
CA GLY A 113 -15.20 -1.89 16.37
C GLY A 113 -14.47 -1.15 15.23
N ALA A 114 -13.82 -1.86 14.32
CA ALA A 114 -13.27 -1.25 13.12
C ALA A 114 -14.36 -0.64 12.23
N GLN A 115 -14.01 0.44 11.53
CA GLN A 115 -14.94 1.18 10.67
C GLN A 115 -14.48 1.26 9.22
N PHE A 116 -13.17 1.31 9.00
CA PHE A 116 -12.59 1.45 7.66
C PHE A 116 -11.13 0.97 7.68
N LEU A 117 -10.98 -0.34 7.75
CA LEU A 117 -9.65 -0.95 7.59
C LEU A 117 -9.15 -0.63 6.19
N ASN A 118 -7.92 -0.14 6.12
CA ASN A 118 -7.36 0.39 4.89
C ASN A 118 -6.11 -0.35 4.47
N ASP A 119 -4.98 -0.18 5.13
CA ASP A 119 -3.75 -0.86 4.73
C ASP A 119 -3.30 -1.91 5.74
N VAL A 120 -2.55 -2.89 5.25
CA VAL A 120 -1.97 -3.97 6.04
C VAL A 120 -0.47 -4.09 5.83
N ALA A 121 0.25 -4.45 6.90
CA ALA A 121 1.67 -4.79 6.82
C ALA A 121 1.95 -6.05 7.66
N THR A 122 2.88 -6.89 7.20
CA THR A 122 3.30 -8.09 7.92
C THR A 122 4.75 -7.97 8.39
N ASP A 123 5.05 -8.53 9.58
CA ASP A 123 6.44 -8.69 10.02
C ASP A 123 7.02 -10.07 9.66
N SER A 124 8.31 -10.24 9.87
CA SER A 124 9.02 -11.50 9.60
C SER A 124 8.57 -12.68 10.48
N ASN A 125 7.74 -12.45 11.50
CA ASN A 125 7.21 -13.44 12.41
C ASN A 125 5.72 -13.75 12.15
N GLY A 126 5.12 -13.12 11.12
CA GLY A 126 3.71 -13.31 10.76
C GLY A 126 2.73 -12.53 11.63
N LYS A 127 3.18 -11.49 12.34
CA LYS A 127 2.28 -10.50 12.91
C LYS A 127 1.77 -9.60 11.79
N VAL A 128 0.50 -9.25 11.86
CA VAL A 128 -0.17 -8.40 10.87
C VAL A 128 -0.62 -7.12 11.54
N TYR A 129 -0.19 -5.98 11.00
CA TYR A 129 -0.67 -4.66 11.39
C TYR A 129 -1.71 -4.22 10.38
N VAL A 130 -2.79 -3.58 10.83
CA VAL A 130 -3.82 -3.03 9.95
C VAL A 130 -4.25 -1.66 10.44
N SER A 131 -4.32 -0.69 9.53
CA SER A 131 -4.80 0.67 9.80
C SER A 131 -6.32 0.75 9.70
N ASP A 132 -6.94 1.56 10.57
CA ASP A 132 -8.33 2.00 10.45
C ASP A 132 -8.32 3.52 10.29
N THR A 133 -8.44 3.98 9.06
CA THR A 133 -8.31 5.40 8.70
C THR A 133 -9.39 6.25 9.36
N ARG A 134 -10.64 5.76 9.44
CA ARG A 134 -11.74 6.52 10.06
C ARG A 134 -11.60 6.69 11.56
N LYS A 135 -11.01 5.71 12.23
CA LYS A 135 -10.80 5.76 13.68
C LYS A 135 -9.48 6.39 14.09
N GLY A 136 -8.52 6.48 13.16
CA GLY A 136 -7.15 6.85 13.49
C GLY A 136 -6.51 5.83 14.43
N GLU A 137 -6.74 4.54 14.17
CA GLU A 137 -6.26 3.44 14.99
C GLU A 137 -5.44 2.46 14.14
N ILE A 138 -4.47 1.81 14.78
CA ILE A 138 -3.75 0.67 14.20
C ILE A 138 -4.02 -0.53 15.07
N TYR A 139 -4.37 -1.65 14.46
CA TYR A 139 -4.55 -2.92 15.15
C TYR A 139 -3.39 -3.87 14.84
N LEU A 140 -3.07 -4.74 15.79
CA LEU A 140 -2.14 -5.85 15.64
C LEU A 140 -2.93 -7.16 15.70
N ILE A 141 -2.79 -7.97 14.67
CA ILE A 141 -3.34 -9.32 14.61
C ILE A 141 -2.19 -10.30 14.80
N HIS A 142 -2.28 -11.12 15.84
CA HIS A 142 -1.34 -12.19 16.11
C HIS A 142 -2.11 -13.47 16.50
N ASN A 143 -1.77 -14.59 15.85
CA ASN A 143 -2.50 -15.85 16.01
C ASN A 143 -4.02 -15.68 15.80
N ASN A 144 -4.41 -14.95 14.75
CA ASN A 144 -5.80 -14.62 14.38
C ASN A 144 -6.56 -13.80 15.45
N LYS A 145 -5.88 -13.19 16.39
CA LYS A 145 -6.49 -12.36 17.43
C LYS A 145 -6.13 -10.88 17.22
N PRO A 146 -7.08 -10.03 16.84
CA PRO A 146 -6.86 -8.59 16.74
C PRO A 146 -6.81 -7.95 18.13
N THR A 147 -5.88 -7.05 18.30
CA THR A 147 -5.73 -6.19 19.49
C THR A 147 -5.42 -4.79 19.06
N LEU A 148 -5.90 -3.81 19.80
CA LEU A 148 -5.55 -2.42 19.53
C LEU A 148 -4.06 -2.20 19.78
N PHE A 149 -3.35 -1.79 18.74
CA PHE A 149 -1.92 -1.49 18.82
C PHE A 149 -1.68 -0.01 19.15
N MET A 150 -2.32 0.92 18.41
CA MET A 150 -2.12 2.35 18.55
C MET A 150 -3.42 3.12 18.38
N LYS A 151 -3.57 4.24 19.09
CA LYS A 151 -4.65 5.24 18.93
C LYS A 151 -4.06 6.57 18.48
N GLU A 152 -4.98 7.49 18.11
CA GLU A 152 -4.62 8.88 17.78
C GLU A 152 -3.67 9.02 16.58
N ALA A 153 -3.60 8.00 15.74
CA ALA A 153 -2.94 8.05 14.45
C ALA A 153 -3.91 8.61 13.40
N LYS A 154 -4.23 9.89 13.53
CA LYS A 154 -5.25 10.56 12.71
C LYS A 154 -4.98 10.36 11.21
N ASP A 155 -6.02 9.96 10.47
CA ASP A 155 -5.99 9.71 9.03
C ASP A 155 -4.88 8.69 8.65
N VAL A 156 -4.57 7.72 9.55
CA VAL A 156 -3.59 6.67 9.27
C VAL A 156 -4.01 5.81 8.08
N ASN A 157 -3.05 5.56 7.17
CA ASN A 157 -3.28 4.73 6.00
C ASN A 157 -2.08 3.80 5.79
N GLY A 158 -1.22 4.05 4.79
CA GLY A 158 -0.11 3.19 4.41
C GLY A 158 0.77 2.72 5.56
N LEU A 159 1.04 1.42 5.60
CA LEU A 159 1.83 0.75 6.63
C LEU A 159 2.98 -0.05 6.01
N ARG A 160 4.15 -0.07 6.68
CA ARG A 160 5.23 -1.02 6.37
C ARG A 160 5.96 -1.42 7.63
N VAL A 161 6.39 -2.69 7.70
CA VAL A 161 7.29 -3.15 8.76
C VAL A 161 8.68 -3.32 8.18
N ILE A 162 9.67 -2.64 8.77
CA ILE A 162 11.08 -2.69 8.35
C ILE A 162 11.93 -2.87 9.62
N ASP A 163 12.74 -3.92 9.65
CA ASP A 163 13.64 -4.23 10.77
C ASP A 163 12.96 -4.17 12.14
N GLY A 164 11.73 -4.71 12.21
CA GLY A 164 10.94 -4.79 13.44
C GLY A 164 10.30 -3.49 13.91
N SER A 165 10.47 -2.38 13.18
CA SER A 165 9.74 -1.12 13.40
C SER A 165 8.58 -1.01 12.43
N LEU A 166 7.44 -0.48 12.90
CA LEU A 166 6.33 -0.14 12.05
C LEU A 166 6.49 1.29 11.52
N TYR A 167 6.31 1.45 10.22
CA TYR A 167 6.23 2.76 9.57
C TYR A 167 4.79 2.99 9.15
N ALA A 168 4.29 4.21 9.33
CA ALA A 168 2.90 4.55 9.03
C ALA A 168 2.78 5.94 8.41
N MET A 169 1.95 6.07 7.40
CA MET A 169 1.45 7.36 6.95
C MET A 169 0.30 7.78 7.88
N ALA A 170 0.49 8.85 8.64
CA ALA A 170 -0.52 9.43 9.52
C ALA A 170 -0.89 10.83 9.00
N GLY A 171 -1.90 10.89 8.14
CA GLY A 171 -2.23 12.10 7.39
C GLY A 171 -1.01 12.60 6.60
N PRO A 172 -0.54 13.86 6.82
CA PRO A 172 0.57 14.44 6.06
C PRO A 172 1.96 14.05 6.59
N GLU A 173 2.07 13.07 7.49
CA GLU A 173 3.31 12.73 8.18
C GLU A 173 3.70 11.26 7.96
N LEU A 174 5.00 10.99 7.83
CA LEU A 174 5.59 9.67 7.91
C LEU A 174 6.09 9.44 9.33
N TRP A 175 5.55 8.42 10.00
CA TRP A 175 5.94 8.02 11.34
C TRP A 175 6.77 6.74 11.32
N LYS A 176 7.75 6.66 12.23
CA LYS A 176 8.40 5.41 12.64
C LYS A 176 7.95 5.09 14.05
N ILE A 177 7.37 3.92 14.26
CA ILE A 177 6.78 3.48 15.53
C ILE A 177 7.62 2.32 16.06
N ASP A 178 8.10 2.43 17.29
CA ASP A 178 8.90 1.40 17.97
C ASP A 178 8.01 0.32 18.64
N ALA A 179 8.68 -0.72 19.18
CA ALA A 179 8.00 -1.81 19.89
C ALA A 179 7.24 -1.35 21.16
N ASN A 180 7.61 -0.20 21.73
CA ASN A 180 6.94 0.40 22.90
C ASN A 180 5.79 1.32 22.48
N LYS A 181 5.48 1.39 21.17
CA LYS A 181 4.44 2.23 20.58
C LYS A 181 4.74 3.74 20.66
N ASN A 182 6.01 4.12 20.87
CA ASN A 182 6.42 5.50 20.68
C ASN A 182 6.67 5.75 19.21
N TYR A 183 6.28 6.93 18.71
CA TYR A 183 6.55 7.30 17.35
C TYR A 183 7.49 8.49 17.22
N THR A 184 8.22 8.51 16.13
CA THR A 184 9.05 9.63 15.68
C THR A 184 8.56 10.06 14.30
N VAL A 185 8.33 11.35 14.10
CA VAL A 185 8.00 11.91 12.79
C VAL A 185 9.28 12.00 11.96
N LEU A 186 9.34 11.25 10.89
CA LEU A 186 10.48 11.23 9.96
C LEU A 186 10.37 12.31 8.88
N ALA A 187 9.15 12.58 8.43
CA ALA A 187 8.84 13.61 7.43
C ALA A 187 7.44 14.15 7.66
N LYS A 188 7.17 15.36 7.18
CA LYS A 188 5.88 16.04 7.28
C LYS A 188 5.63 16.98 6.11
N GLY A 189 4.39 17.39 5.95
CA GLY A 189 4.00 18.38 4.95
C GLY A 189 3.62 17.79 3.60
N LEU A 190 3.28 16.49 3.53
CA LEU A 190 2.70 15.91 2.33
C LEU A 190 1.32 16.54 2.10
N GLN A 191 1.08 17.03 0.88
CA GLN A 191 -0.26 17.48 0.50
C GLN A 191 -1.20 16.27 0.37
N LEU A 192 -2.44 16.42 0.75
CA LEU A 192 -3.51 15.41 0.63
C LEU A 192 -3.37 14.15 1.51
N GLY A 193 -2.39 14.12 2.41
CA GLY A 193 -2.09 12.94 3.23
C GLY A 193 -1.47 11.79 2.41
N GLY A 194 -0.73 10.90 3.09
CA GLY A 194 -0.14 9.72 2.46
C GLY A 194 -1.13 8.56 2.40
N ASP A 195 -1.09 7.82 1.29
CA ASP A 195 -1.85 6.60 1.05
C ASP A 195 -0.91 5.40 1.11
N GLY A 196 -0.31 4.97 0.01
CA GLY A 196 0.68 3.90 -0.01
C GLY A 196 2.07 4.34 0.46
N LEU A 197 2.84 3.37 0.99
CA LEU A 197 4.18 3.58 1.54
C LEU A 197 5.10 2.43 1.17
N GLU A 198 6.21 2.69 0.43
CA GLU A 198 7.19 1.68 0.08
C GLU A 198 8.64 2.14 0.34
N PRO A 199 9.50 1.31 0.97
CA PRO A 199 10.91 1.62 1.15
C PRO A 199 11.69 1.48 -0.15
N VAL A 200 12.59 2.43 -0.43
CA VAL A 200 13.47 2.38 -1.61
C VAL A 200 14.70 1.51 -1.36
N GLY A 201 15.11 1.32 -0.10
CA GLY A 201 16.23 0.47 0.30
C GLY A 201 17.48 1.24 0.72
N ASP A 202 17.49 2.56 0.58
CA ASP A 202 18.57 3.47 1.00
C ASP A 202 18.16 4.32 2.23
N GLY A 203 17.14 3.88 2.95
CA GLY A 203 16.53 4.63 4.05
C GLY A 203 15.51 5.68 3.59
N SER A 204 15.27 5.79 2.29
CA SER A 204 14.25 6.65 1.71
C SER A 204 12.97 5.89 1.39
N PHE A 205 11.89 6.61 1.09
CA PHE A 205 10.56 6.05 0.85
C PHE A 205 9.91 6.66 -0.39
N LEU A 206 9.04 5.87 -1.01
CA LEU A 206 8.05 6.32 -1.97
C LEU A 206 6.69 6.35 -1.29
N VAL A 207 5.95 7.41 -1.53
CA VAL A 207 4.63 7.62 -0.94
C VAL A 207 3.69 8.10 -2.03
N THR A 208 2.54 7.45 -2.14
CA THR A 208 1.41 7.96 -2.90
C THR A 208 0.49 8.77 -1.99
N CYS A 209 -0.27 9.70 -2.57
CA CYS A 209 -1.38 10.37 -1.92
C CYS A 209 -2.60 10.18 -2.83
N TRP A 210 -3.66 9.60 -2.31
CA TRP A 210 -4.84 9.21 -3.09
C TRP A 210 -5.34 10.30 -4.06
N GLY A 211 -5.16 11.56 -3.69
CA GLY A 211 -5.55 12.69 -4.52
C GLY A 211 -4.82 12.83 -5.86
N GLY A 212 -3.74 12.06 -6.13
CA GLY A 212 -2.99 12.09 -7.40
C GLY A 212 -1.58 12.66 -7.28
N LEU A 213 -0.90 12.47 -6.15
CA LEU A 213 0.49 12.89 -5.94
C LEU A 213 1.36 11.69 -5.59
N ILE A 214 2.61 11.70 -6.06
CA ILE A 214 3.64 10.74 -5.65
C ILE A 214 4.85 11.50 -5.15
N TYR A 215 5.33 11.13 -3.96
CA TYR A 215 6.48 11.73 -3.31
C TYR A 215 7.62 10.74 -3.12
N HIS A 216 8.83 11.27 -3.11
CA HIS A 216 10.00 10.65 -2.53
C HIS A 216 10.33 11.34 -1.21
N ILE A 217 10.47 10.57 -0.15
CA ILE A 217 10.93 11.04 1.15
C ILE A 217 12.36 10.53 1.34
N GLY A 218 13.33 11.44 1.34
CA GLY A 218 14.73 11.10 1.55
C GLY A 218 14.99 10.58 2.98
N ALA A 219 16.10 9.85 3.17
CA ALA A 219 16.50 9.35 4.49
C ALA A 219 16.69 10.46 5.55
N ASN A 220 16.89 11.71 5.12
CA ASN A 220 16.96 12.89 5.97
C ASN A 220 15.59 13.57 6.21
N GLY A 221 14.48 12.97 5.75
CA GLY A 221 13.13 13.52 5.86
C GLY A 221 12.75 14.55 4.81
N THR A 222 13.61 14.83 3.82
CA THR A 222 13.29 15.77 2.73
C THR A 222 12.19 15.17 1.86
N VAL A 223 11.08 15.90 1.69
CA VAL A 223 9.95 15.53 0.83
C VAL A 223 10.14 16.15 -0.54
N THR A 224 10.14 15.34 -1.59
CA THR A 224 10.27 15.74 -2.99
C THR A 224 9.10 15.20 -3.79
N GLU A 225 8.34 16.07 -4.46
CA GLU A 225 7.30 15.66 -5.38
C GLU A 225 7.93 15.06 -6.65
N LEU A 226 7.50 13.84 -6.99
CA LEU A 226 7.95 13.12 -8.19
C LEU A 226 6.94 13.19 -9.32
N LEU A 227 5.63 13.23 -8.98
CA LEU A 227 4.55 13.23 -9.95
C LEU A 227 3.33 13.95 -9.38
N ASP A 228 2.73 14.81 -10.21
CA ASP A 228 1.42 15.42 -9.97
C ASP A 228 0.48 15.08 -11.14
N VAL A 229 -0.54 14.29 -10.83
CA VAL A 229 -1.55 13.83 -11.80
C VAL A 229 -2.98 14.06 -11.28
N ARG A 230 -3.15 15.00 -10.35
CA ARG A 230 -4.42 15.29 -9.65
C ARG A 230 -5.60 15.53 -10.60
N ASP A 231 -5.34 16.12 -11.75
CA ASP A 231 -6.37 16.43 -12.75
C ASP A 231 -6.65 15.26 -13.72
N LYS A 232 -5.90 14.17 -13.61
CA LYS A 232 -5.96 13.04 -14.55
C LYS A 232 -6.42 11.75 -13.91
N MET A 233 -5.84 11.39 -12.76
CA MET A 233 -6.10 10.13 -12.07
C MET A 233 -5.82 10.23 -10.59
N LYS A 234 -6.26 9.24 -9.82
CA LYS A 234 -5.86 9.02 -8.44
C LYS A 234 -4.57 8.20 -8.40
N THR A 235 -3.89 8.21 -7.25
CA THR A 235 -2.72 7.39 -6.97
C THR A 235 -2.94 6.73 -5.61
N ALA A 236 -3.52 5.51 -5.64
CA ALA A 236 -3.85 4.77 -4.43
C ALA A 236 -2.63 3.97 -3.93
N ASP A 237 -2.81 2.92 -3.13
CA ASP A 237 -1.70 2.22 -2.50
C ASP A 237 -0.79 1.51 -3.52
N LEU A 238 0.51 1.73 -3.40
CA LEU A 238 1.51 1.32 -4.40
C LEU A 238 2.25 0.04 -4.03
N GLY A 239 2.69 -0.71 -5.05
CA GLY A 239 3.74 -1.71 -4.92
C GLY A 239 5.08 -1.24 -5.51
N TYR A 240 6.20 -1.77 -5.01
CA TYR A 240 7.52 -1.37 -5.50
C TYR A 240 8.45 -2.57 -5.70
N ASN A 241 8.99 -2.68 -6.90
CA ASN A 241 10.10 -3.57 -7.21
C ASN A 241 11.42 -2.84 -6.97
N GLN A 242 12.01 -3.06 -5.80
CA GLN A 242 13.25 -2.40 -5.38
C GLN A 242 14.44 -2.74 -6.29
N LYS A 243 14.51 -3.98 -6.79
CA LYS A 243 15.62 -4.45 -7.65
C LYS A 243 15.66 -3.69 -8.98
N ASP A 244 14.51 -3.57 -9.63
CA ASP A 244 14.39 -2.94 -10.94
C ASP A 244 13.95 -1.48 -10.84
N LYS A 245 13.69 -0.99 -9.63
CA LYS A 245 13.22 0.38 -9.31
C LYS A 245 11.93 0.72 -10.04
N ILE A 246 10.95 -0.18 -10.04
CA ILE A 246 9.66 0.02 -10.71
C ILE A 246 8.55 0.16 -9.66
N LEU A 247 7.79 1.25 -9.76
CA LEU A 247 6.56 1.48 -9.02
C LEU A 247 5.37 0.96 -9.80
N TYR A 248 4.43 0.35 -9.11
CA TYR A 248 3.13 -0.05 -9.63
C TYR A 248 2.06 0.72 -8.87
N VAL A 249 1.29 1.55 -9.55
CA VAL A 249 0.35 2.49 -8.95
C VAL A 249 -1.06 2.23 -9.47
N PRO A 250 -2.00 1.85 -8.61
CA PRO A 250 -3.39 1.72 -9.02
C PRO A 250 -4.03 3.10 -9.17
N THR A 251 -4.81 3.28 -10.22
CA THR A 251 -5.37 4.59 -10.59
C THR A 251 -6.77 4.85 -10.05
N PHE A 252 -7.29 3.91 -9.25
CA PHE A 252 -8.60 3.96 -8.60
C PHE A 252 -9.74 4.18 -9.62
N LEU A 253 -10.19 5.42 -9.81
CA LEU A 253 -11.31 5.75 -10.70
C LEU A 253 -11.01 5.59 -12.20
N ASN A 254 -9.75 5.46 -12.59
CA ASN A 254 -9.37 5.21 -13.98
C ASN A 254 -9.29 3.72 -14.32
N ASN A 255 -9.54 2.84 -13.34
CA ASN A 255 -9.66 1.39 -13.53
C ASN A 255 -8.44 0.75 -14.19
N SER A 256 -7.24 1.21 -13.86
CA SER A 256 -5.97 0.69 -14.40
C SER A 256 -4.87 0.65 -13.32
N VAL A 257 -3.78 -0.02 -13.63
CA VAL A 257 -2.50 0.06 -12.91
C VAL A 257 -1.48 0.66 -13.86
N VAL A 258 -0.68 1.62 -13.37
CA VAL A 258 0.41 2.23 -14.12
C VAL A 258 1.74 1.87 -13.50
N ALA A 259 2.71 1.46 -14.32
CA ALA A 259 4.08 1.26 -13.87
C ALA A 259 4.97 2.44 -14.23
N TYR A 260 5.82 2.83 -13.28
CA TYR A 260 6.81 3.89 -13.46
C TYR A 260 8.20 3.40 -13.10
N GLN A 261 9.20 3.78 -13.91
CA GLN A 261 10.62 3.65 -13.59
C GLN A 261 11.05 4.82 -12.70
N LEU A 262 11.66 4.53 -11.58
CA LEU A 262 12.37 5.51 -10.74
C LEU A 262 13.81 5.66 -11.25
N ASN A 263 14.17 6.86 -11.72
CA ASN A 263 15.50 7.21 -12.25
C ASN A 263 16.29 8.04 -11.26
#